data_aa4fb3ee395f36d03ac24384353dabb1
#
_entry.id   aa4fb3ee395f36d03ac24384353dabb1
#
_cell.length_a   1.000
_cell.length_b   1.000
_cell.length_c   1.000
_cell.angle_alpha   90.00
_cell.angle_beta   90.00
_cell.angle_gamma   90.00
#
_symmetry.space_group_name_H-M   'P 1'
#
loop_
_entity.id
_entity.type
_entity.pdbx_description
1 polymer ?
#
loop_
_entity_poly.entity_id
_entity_poly.type
_entity_poly.pdbx_seq_one_letter_code
_entity_poly.pdbx_strand_id
1 'polypeptide(L)'
;RYVRYVSPSDVRCNLAELQFYGYESEGTNTKFYQVTNLPTVSIHTENSQDVVSKDVYLKGIVNFISDNGNTIYTDSTSIKGRGNASWNFPKKPYKLKLYNKVNLLGMPAKAKEWTLINNYGDKTLMRNMLAFKVSKMLDMPYTPAGTCVDVILNGEYKGTYQLCDQMEVQKN
;
A
#
# COMPACT_ATOMS: atom_id res chain seq x y z
N ARG A 1 -27.46 7.19 13.48
CA ARG A 1 -26.72 6.05 14.08
C ARG A 1 -25.58 6.62 14.90
N TYR A 2 -25.36 6.07 16.10
CA TYR A 2 -24.30 6.49 17.01
C TYR A 2 -23.23 5.42 17.06
N VAL A 3 -21.96 5.83 17.02
CA VAL A 3 -20.82 4.94 17.24
C VAL A 3 -20.24 5.26 18.61
N ARG A 4 -20.07 4.25 19.44
CA ARG A 4 -19.49 4.39 20.77
C ARG A 4 -18.16 3.64 20.82
N TYR A 5 -17.11 4.36 21.15
CA TYR A 5 -15.84 3.74 21.53
C TYR A 5 -15.89 3.37 23.01
N VAL A 6 -15.55 2.14 23.33
CA VAL A 6 -15.40 1.67 24.69
C VAL A 6 -13.93 1.30 24.89
N SER A 7 -13.22 2.09 25.70
CA SER A 7 -11.84 1.76 26.09
C SER A 7 -11.84 0.53 27.00
N PRO A 8 -10.89 -0.40 26.84
CA PRO A 8 -10.65 -1.44 27.85
C PRO A 8 -10.37 -0.80 29.21
N SER A 9 -10.91 -1.37 30.29
CA SER A 9 -10.91 -0.78 31.64
C SER A 9 -9.53 -0.49 32.22
N ASP A 10 -8.47 -1.11 31.67
CA ASP A 10 -7.14 -1.13 32.29
C ASP A 10 -6.08 -0.34 31.51
N VAL A 11 -6.47 0.36 30.45
CA VAL A 11 -5.52 1.08 29.59
C VAL A 11 -5.90 2.55 29.48
N ARG A 12 -5.00 3.45 29.86
CA ARG A 12 -5.12 4.86 29.48
C ARG A 12 -4.89 4.98 27.98
N CYS A 13 -5.95 5.17 27.23
CA CYS A 13 -5.89 5.38 25.80
C CYS A 13 -5.83 6.87 25.49
N ASN A 14 -4.68 7.38 25.07
CA ASN A 14 -4.57 8.68 24.45
C ASN A 14 -4.92 8.54 22.97
N LEU A 15 -6.17 8.86 22.63
CA LEU A 15 -6.60 8.96 21.24
C LEU A 15 -6.22 10.34 20.71
N ALA A 16 -5.24 10.40 19.82
CA ALA A 16 -4.88 11.63 19.13
C ALA A 16 -5.91 11.98 18.05
N GLU A 17 -6.49 10.96 17.41
CA GLU A 17 -7.51 11.12 16.38
C GLU A 17 -8.40 9.86 16.33
N LEU A 18 -9.70 10.06 16.16
CA LEU A 18 -10.68 9.00 15.95
C LEU A 18 -11.40 9.27 14.64
N GLN A 19 -11.17 8.43 13.64
CA GLN A 19 -11.88 8.48 12.36
C GLN A 19 -12.84 7.31 12.26
N PHE A 20 -14.06 7.58 11.81
CA PHE A 20 -15.08 6.56 11.59
C PHE A 20 -15.24 6.32 10.10
N TYR A 21 -15.12 5.07 9.71
CA TYR A 21 -15.31 4.64 8.33
C TYR A 21 -16.57 3.80 8.23
N GLY A 22 -17.38 4.06 7.23
CA GLY A 22 -18.60 3.32 6.98
C GLY A 22 -18.99 3.34 5.52
N TYR A 23 -19.74 2.34 5.09
CA TYR A 23 -20.37 2.34 3.78
C TYR A 23 -21.76 2.93 3.90
N GLU A 24 -22.07 3.96 3.12
CA GLU A 24 -23.46 4.32 2.85
C GLU A 24 -23.99 3.37 1.78
N SER A 25 -25.03 2.62 2.13
CA SER A 25 -25.54 1.52 1.30
C SER A 25 -26.60 1.95 0.27
N GLU A 26 -26.79 3.25 0.05
CA GLU A 26 -27.79 3.73 -0.91
C GLU A 26 -27.19 4.73 -1.89
N GLY A 27 -26.99 4.27 -3.11
CA GLY A 27 -26.65 5.09 -4.26
C GLY A 27 -25.63 4.43 -5.18
N THR A 28 -25.90 4.51 -6.46
CA THR A 28 -24.99 4.17 -7.57
C THR A 28 -23.74 5.08 -7.58
N ASN A 29 -23.13 5.28 -6.43
CA ASN A 29 -21.95 6.13 -6.32
C ASN A 29 -20.73 5.27 -6.66
N THR A 30 -20.25 5.40 -7.88
CA THR A 30 -19.04 4.74 -8.39
C THR A 30 -17.76 5.24 -7.73
N LYS A 31 -17.85 6.13 -6.75
CA LYS A 31 -16.71 6.69 -6.04
C LYS A 31 -16.24 5.72 -4.97
N PHE A 32 -14.96 5.34 -5.05
CA PHE A 32 -14.31 4.56 -4.02
C PHE A 32 -14.18 5.39 -2.73
N TYR A 33 -14.66 4.86 -1.61
CA TYR A 33 -14.47 5.51 -0.31
C TYR A 33 -13.11 5.17 0.26
N GLN A 34 -12.25 6.18 0.33
CA GLN A 34 -10.92 6.02 0.90
C GLN A 34 -10.96 5.87 2.41
N VAL A 35 -10.04 5.06 2.94
CA VAL A 35 -9.88 4.87 4.39
C VAL A 35 -9.19 6.07 5.03
N THR A 36 -8.22 6.67 4.32
CA THR A 36 -7.51 7.88 4.73
C THR A 36 -7.44 8.87 3.57
N ASN A 37 -6.73 9.98 3.75
CA ASN A 37 -6.40 10.93 2.68
C ASN A 37 -5.17 10.52 1.85
N LEU A 38 -4.70 9.28 1.96
CA LEU A 38 -3.62 8.75 1.14
C LEU A 38 -4.16 8.11 -0.14
N PRO A 39 -3.37 8.07 -1.21
CA PRO A 39 -3.70 7.23 -2.37
C PRO A 39 -3.89 5.77 -1.95
N THR A 40 -4.78 5.07 -2.61
CA THR A 40 -5.10 3.67 -2.29
C THR A 40 -4.68 2.73 -3.40
N VAL A 41 -4.08 1.60 -3.02
CA VAL A 41 -3.78 0.46 -3.90
C VAL A 41 -4.77 -0.65 -3.56
N SER A 42 -5.77 -0.84 -4.41
CA SER A 42 -6.78 -1.89 -4.25
C SER A 42 -6.44 -3.07 -5.17
N ILE A 43 -6.25 -4.24 -4.57
CA ILE A 43 -5.80 -5.45 -5.25
C ILE A 43 -6.85 -6.53 -5.07
N HIS A 44 -7.26 -7.15 -6.17
CA HIS A 44 -8.12 -8.32 -6.17
C HIS A 44 -7.40 -9.47 -6.85
N THR A 45 -7.10 -10.52 -6.10
CA THR A 45 -6.54 -11.77 -6.63
C THR A 45 -7.62 -12.63 -7.26
N GLU A 46 -7.25 -13.47 -8.22
CA GLU A 46 -8.19 -14.46 -8.77
C GLU A 46 -8.76 -15.33 -7.65
N ASN A 47 -10.09 -15.52 -7.66
CA ASN A 47 -10.84 -16.26 -6.64
C ASN A 47 -10.64 -15.74 -5.20
N SER A 48 -10.27 -14.48 -5.04
CA SER A 48 -10.00 -13.86 -3.73
C SER A 48 -8.99 -14.64 -2.87
N GLN A 49 -7.99 -15.27 -3.49
CA GLN A 49 -6.98 -16.06 -2.80
C GLN A 49 -6.08 -15.19 -1.93
N ASP A 50 -5.77 -15.67 -0.73
CA ASP A 50 -4.83 -15.00 0.16
C ASP A 50 -3.38 -15.17 -0.29
N VAL A 51 -2.58 -14.10 -0.15
CA VAL A 51 -1.15 -14.13 -0.45
C VAL A 51 -0.40 -14.74 0.73
N VAL A 52 -0.18 -16.04 0.68
CA VAL A 52 0.46 -16.81 1.76
C VAL A 52 1.90 -17.23 1.47
N SER A 53 2.42 -16.95 0.27
CA SER A 53 3.75 -17.39 -0.16
C SER A 53 4.59 -16.24 -0.70
N LYS A 54 5.91 -16.36 -0.54
CA LYS A 54 6.92 -15.50 -1.18
C LYS A 54 7.37 -16.02 -2.55
N ASP A 55 7.06 -17.26 -2.86
CA ASP A 55 7.59 -17.95 -4.05
C ASP A 55 6.55 -18.00 -5.17
N VAL A 56 5.28 -18.11 -4.80
CA VAL A 56 4.17 -18.22 -5.74
C VAL A 56 3.53 -16.86 -5.99
N TYR A 57 3.44 -16.48 -7.27
CA TYR A 57 2.66 -15.33 -7.69
C TYR A 57 1.19 -15.70 -7.89
N LEU A 58 0.30 -14.94 -7.28
CA LEU A 58 -1.12 -14.96 -7.57
C LEU A 58 -1.44 -13.90 -8.62
N LYS A 59 -2.23 -14.25 -9.61
CA LYS A 59 -2.73 -13.30 -10.61
C LYS A 59 -3.88 -12.48 -10.03
N GLY A 60 -4.10 -11.30 -10.57
CA GLY A 60 -5.18 -10.43 -10.13
C GLY A 60 -5.23 -9.12 -10.91
N ILE A 61 -6.04 -8.21 -10.41
CA ILE A 61 -6.21 -6.85 -10.91
C ILE A 61 -5.82 -5.89 -9.80
N VAL A 62 -5.15 -4.82 -10.15
CA VAL A 62 -4.81 -3.74 -9.24
C VAL A 62 -5.39 -2.41 -9.74
N ASN A 63 -6.00 -1.66 -8.85
CA ASN A 63 -6.45 -0.30 -9.07
C ASN A 63 -5.62 0.65 -8.20
N PHE A 64 -5.06 1.67 -8.81
CA PHE A 64 -4.44 2.79 -8.12
C PHE A 64 -5.44 3.93 -8.07
N ILE A 65 -5.75 4.39 -6.89
CA ILE A 65 -6.79 5.36 -6.61
C ILE A 65 -6.11 6.56 -5.95
N SER A 66 -6.36 7.74 -6.47
CA SER A 66 -5.81 8.99 -5.93
C SER A 66 -6.42 9.34 -4.57
N ASP A 67 -5.83 10.30 -3.90
CA ASP A 67 -6.27 10.87 -2.62
C ASP A 67 -7.70 11.46 -2.65
N ASN A 68 -8.24 11.74 -3.83
CA ASN A 68 -9.62 12.22 -4.01
C ASN A 68 -10.62 11.09 -4.39
N GLY A 69 -10.21 9.82 -4.34
CA GLY A 69 -11.05 8.65 -4.62
C GLY A 69 -11.26 8.32 -6.10
N ASN A 70 -10.56 8.99 -7.02
CA ASN A 70 -10.63 8.66 -8.44
C ASN A 70 -9.62 7.57 -8.81
N THR A 71 -10.05 6.56 -9.56
CA THR A 71 -9.13 5.58 -10.12
C THR A 71 -8.27 6.24 -11.19
N ILE A 72 -6.95 6.25 -10.98
CA ILE A 72 -5.98 6.88 -11.87
C ILE A 72 -5.30 5.87 -12.79
N TYR A 73 -5.26 4.61 -12.39
CA TYR A 73 -4.65 3.55 -13.19
C TYR A 73 -5.17 2.16 -12.77
N THR A 74 -5.43 1.31 -13.75
CA THR A 74 -5.82 -0.09 -13.56
C THR A 74 -4.95 -0.98 -14.43
N ASP A 75 -4.45 -2.09 -13.90
CA ASP A 75 -3.68 -3.06 -14.66
C ASP A 75 -3.90 -4.48 -14.13
N SER A 76 -3.60 -5.46 -14.98
CA SER A 76 -3.38 -6.83 -14.53
C SER A 76 -2.10 -6.90 -13.73
N THR A 77 -2.12 -7.63 -12.64
CA THR A 77 -0.97 -7.77 -11.75
C THR A 77 -0.73 -9.22 -11.36
N SER A 78 0.49 -9.49 -10.96
CA SER A 78 0.81 -10.67 -10.17
C SER A 78 1.37 -10.21 -8.83
N ILE A 79 0.85 -10.75 -7.75
CA ILE A 79 1.22 -10.41 -6.38
C ILE A 79 1.80 -11.61 -5.65
N LYS A 80 2.81 -11.39 -4.84
CA LYS A 80 3.34 -12.37 -3.88
C LYS A 80 3.86 -11.70 -2.62
N GLY A 81 4.12 -12.48 -1.60
CA GLY A 81 4.87 -12.04 -0.43
C GLY A 81 6.31 -11.66 -0.78
N ARG A 82 6.93 -10.85 0.08
CA ARG A 82 8.34 -10.47 -0.03
C ARG A 82 8.99 -10.31 1.35
N GLY A 83 10.31 -10.09 1.34
CA GLY A 83 11.10 -9.83 2.53
C GLY A 83 11.59 -11.10 3.23
N ASN A 84 12.53 -10.92 4.15
CA ASN A 84 13.07 -11.98 5.00
C ASN A 84 12.38 -11.95 6.36
N ALA A 85 12.98 -11.29 7.36
CA ALA A 85 12.37 -11.14 8.69
C ALA A 85 11.00 -10.43 8.65
N SER A 86 10.84 -9.44 7.76
CA SER A 86 9.57 -8.69 7.63
C SER A 86 8.38 -9.54 7.18
N TRP A 87 8.62 -10.67 6.51
CA TRP A 87 7.56 -11.61 6.15
C TRP A 87 6.95 -12.32 7.38
N ASN A 88 7.68 -12.42 8.47
CA ASN A 88 7.21 -13.05 9.70
C ASN A 88 6.30 -12.13 10.53
N PHE A 89 6.23 -10.83 10.20
CA PHE A 89 5.33 -9.91 10.89
C PHE A 89 3.85 -10.18 10.56
N PRO A 90 2.91 -9.84 11.46
CA PRO A 90 1.47 -9.95 11.18
C PRO A 90 1.07 -9.21 9.90
N LYS A 91 1.53 -7.98 9.73
CA LYS A 91 1.33 -7.20 8.51
C LYS A 91 2.37 -7.60 7.46
N LYS A 92 1.90 -8.25 6.40
CA LYS A 92 2.79 -8.83 5.36
C LYS A 92 3.22 -7.79 4.34
N PRO A 93 4.48 -7.76 3.92
CA PRO A 93 4.93 -6.98 2.78
C PRO A 93 4.70 -7.73 1.47
N TYR A 94 4.45 -7.00 0.38
CA TYR A 94 4.12 -7.60 -0.92
C TYR A 94 5.02 -7.08 -2.04
N LYS A 95 5.12 -7.88 -3.09
CA LYS A 95 5.69 -7.52 -4.38
C LYS A 95 4.61 -7.61 -5.44
N LEU A 96 4.47 -6.53 -6.22
CA LEU A 96 3.58 -6.44 -7.37
C LEU A 96 4.39 -6.50 -8.65
N LYS A 97 3.89 -7.22 -9.63
CA LYS A 97 4.40 -7.22 -11.00
C LYS A 97 3.25 -6.85 -11.93
N LEU A 98 3.27 -5.64 -12.45
CA LEU A 98 2.28 -5.12 -13.39
C LEU A 98 2.50 -5.70 -14.78
N TYR A 99 1.46 -5.70 -15.58
CA TYR A 99 1.58 -6.09 -16.99
C TYR A 99 2.37 -5.04 -17.78
N ASN A 100 2.13 -3.76 -17.52
CA ASN A 100 2.78 -2.66 -18.20
C ASN A 100 3.84 -1.97 -17.31
N LYS A 101 4.84 -1.33 -17.96
CA LYS A 101 5.71 -0.37 -17.28
C LYS A 101 4.97 0.95 -17.14
N VAL A 102 4.88 1.49 -15.94
CA VAL A 102 4.13 2.71 -15.65
C VAL A 102 4.82 3.55 -14.57
N ASN A 103 4.62 4.87 -14.65
CA ASN A 103 4.90 5.76 -13.54
C ASN A 103 3.67 5.81 -12.63
N LEU A 104 3.82 5.47 -11.37
CA LEU A 104 2.74 5.47 -10.41
C LEU A 104 2.83 6.70 -9.49
N LEU A 105 1.69 7.32 -9.23
CA LEU A 105 1.51 8.38 -8.23
C LEU A 105 2.57 9.51 -8.34
N GLY A 106 2.93 9.89 -9.57
CA GLY A 106 3.92 10.95 -9.82
C GLY A 106 5.36 10.59 -9.50
N MET A 107 5.66 9.33 -9.15
CA MET A 107 7.03 8.89 -8.92
C MET A 107 7.82 8.86 -10.23
N PRO A 108 9.11 9.22 -10.23
CA PRO A 108 9.92 9.31 -11.45
C PRO A 108 10.17 7.95 -12.13
N ALA A 109 10.13 6.87 -11.36
CA ALA A 109 10.38 5.52 -11.88
C ALA A 109 9.27 5.07 -12.83
N LYS A 110 9.67 4.53 -14.00
CA LYS A 110 8.78 3.82 -14.92
C LYS A 110 9.08 2.32 -14.83
N ALA A 111 8.37 1.62 -13.97
CA ALA A 111 8.66 0.23 -13.61
C ALA A 111 7.47 -0.71 -13.84
N LYS A 112 7.76 -2.01 -13.97
CA LYS A 112 6.77 -3.09 -13.87
C LYS A 112 6.69 -3.65 -12.46
N GLU A 113 7.80 -3.68 -11.75
CA GLU A 113 7.91 -4.31 -10.45
C GLU A 113 7.89 -3.25 -9.35
N TRP A 114 6.96 -3.40 -8.45
CA TRP A 114 6.71 -2.48 -7.35
C TRP A 114 6.69 -3.25 -6.04
N THR A 115 7.08 -2.58 -4.97
CA THR A 115 7.07 -3.17 -3.63
C THR A 115 6.15 -2.39 -2.70
N LEU A 116 5.39 -3.14 -1.91
CA LEU A 116 4.60 -2.62 -0.80
C LEU A 116 5.32 -3.00 0.50
N ILE A 117 6.07 -2.04 1.04
CA ILE A 117 6.82 -2.21 2.28
C ILE A 117 5.87 -1.97 3.44
N ASN A 118 5.77 -2.94 4.35
CA ASN A 118 4.81 -2.92 5.45
C ASN A 118 5.15 -1.93 6.57
N ASN A 119 6.41 -1.53 6.71
CA ASN A 119 6.94 -0.67 7.78
C ASN A 119 6.45 -1.08 9.20
N TYR A 120 6.13 -2.36 9.43
CA TYR A 120 5.52 -2.84 10.68
C TYR A 120 6.39 -2.58 11.91
N GLY A 121 7.70 -2.70 11.77
CA GLY A 121 8.67 -2.43 12.83
C GLY A 121 8.94 -0.94 13.08
N ASP A 122 8.48 -0.07 12.20
CA ASP A 122 8.63 1.38 12.31
C ASP A 122 7.29 2.04 12.63
N LYS A 123 7.07 2.37 13.90
CA LYS A 123 5.84 3.00 14.36
C LYS A 123 5.58 4.39 13.76
N THR A 124 6.62 5.05 13.26
CA THR A 124 6.50 6.35 12.59
C THR A 124 6.13 6.23 11.11
N LEU A 125 6.32 5.06 10.49
CA LEU A 125 6.20 4.78 9.06
C LEU A 125 7.11 5.65 8.16
N MET A 126 8.03 6.41 8.74
CA MET A 126 8.78 7.46 8.04
C MET A 126 10.26 7.14 7.81
N ARG A 127 10.85 6.16 8.53
CA ARG A 127 12.31 5.94 8.49
C ARG A 127 12.83 5.67 7.08
N ASN A 128 12.16 4.82 6.32
CA ASN A 128 12.56 4.55 4.93
C ASN A 128 12.40 5.77 4.03
N MET A 129 11.30 6.53 4.18
CA MET A 129 11.08 7.76 3.42
C MET A 129 12.14 8.81 3.71
N LEU A 130 12.53 8.94 4.99
CA LEU A 130 13.60 9.85 5.39
C LEU A 130 14.94 9.40 4.81
N ALA A 131 15.26 8.10 4.87
CA ALA A 131 16.49 7.56 4.29
C ALA A 131 16.56 7.83 2.77
N PHE A 132 15.46 7.64 2.03
CA PHE A 132 15.40 7.95 0.61
C PHE A 132 15.58 9.45 0.34
N LYS A 133 14.99 10.30 1.18
CA LYS A 133 15.15 11.76 1.07
C LYS A 133 16.61 12.19 1.29
N VAL A 134 17.25 11.67 2.34
CA VAL A 134 18.67 11.94 2.63
C VAL A 134 19.55 11.45 1.48
N SER A 135 19.30 10.22 0.99
CA SER A 135 20.04 9.65 -0.15
C SER A 135 19.97 10.54 -1.39
N LYS A 136 18.78 11.07 -1.70
CA LYS A 136 18.60 12.05 -2.80
C LYS A 136 19.34 13.37 -2.56
N MET A 137 19.36 13.87 -1.33
CA MET A 137 20.09 15.11 -0.98
C MET A 137 21.61 14.95 -1.10
N LEU A 138 22.10 13.71 -0.98
CA LEU A 138 23.50 13.34 -1.14
C LEU A 138 23.84 12.93 -2.59
N ASP A 139 22.94 13.11 -3.53
CA ASP A 139 23.09 12.72 -4.93
C ASP A 139 23.54 11.26 -5.11
N MET A 140 23.09 10.37 -4.20
CA MET A 140 23.42 8.95 -4.30
C MET A 140 22.73 8.32 -5.50
N PRO A 141 23.47 7.59 -6.34
CA PRO A 141 22.87 6.90 -7.49
C PRO A 141 21.87 5.83 -7.03
N TYR A 142 20.88 5.57 -7.87
CA TYR A 142 19.89 4.49 -7.68
C TYR A 142 19.02 4.59 -6.41
N THR A 143 18.81 5.79 -5.89
CA THR A 143 17.89 5.98 -4.77
C THR A 143 16.46 5.68 -5.21
N PRO A 144 15.76 4.72 -4.59
CA PRO A 144 14.37 4.43 -4.92
C PRO A 144 13.47 5.63 -4.68
N ALA A 145 12.41 5.74 -5.47
CA ALA A 145 11.30 6.62 -5.16
C ALA A 145 10.25 5.84 -4.35
N GLY A 146 9.55 6.52 -3.47
CA GLY A 146 8.49 5.90 -2.67
C GLY A 146 7.46 6.91 -2.23
N THR A 147 6.24 6.41 -2.00
CA THR A 147 5.13 7.19 -1.45
C THR A 147 4.31 6.32 -0.50
N CYS A 148 3.65 6.95 0.46
CA CYS A 148 2.73 6.24 1.36
C CYS A 148 1.40 6.01 0.64
N VAL A 149 0.86 4.81 0.80
CA VAL A 149 -0.42 4.39 0.22
C VAL A 149 -1.18 3.53 1.21
N ASP A 150 -2.49 3.56 1.15
CA ASP A 150 -3.32 2.56 1.78
C ASP A 150 -3.43 1.32 0.89
N VAL A 151 -3.50 0.15 1.49
CA VAL A 151 -3.62 -1.12 0.76
C VAL A 151 -4.90 -1.82 1.14
N ILE A 152 -5.69 -2.16 0.14
CA ILE A 152 -6.85 -3.04 0.24
C ILE A 152 -6.56 -4.28 -0.58
N LEU A 153 -6.64 -5.45 0.04
CA LEU A 153 -6.43 -6.75 -0.61
C LEU A 153 -7.70 -7.58 -0.45
N ASN A 154 -8.31 -7.94 -1.57
CA ASN A 154 -9.57 -8.71 -1.62
C ASN A 154 -10.69 -8.09 -0.76
N GLY A 155 -10.79 -6.76 -0.76
CA GLY A 155 -11.78 -6.01 0.01
C GLY A 155 -11.41 -5.76 1.48
N GLU A 156 -10.32 -6.35 1.98
CA GLU A 156 -9.85 -6.13 3.35
C GLU A 156 -8.77 -5.04 3.41
N TYR A 157 -8.94 -4.08 4.29
CA TYR A 157 -7.94 -3.04 4.54
C TYR A 157 -6.72 -3.62 5.29
N LYS A 158 -5.57 -3.56 4.68
CA LYS A 158 -4.30 -4.08 5.22
C LYS A 158 -3.44 -3.01 5.90
N GLY A 159 -3.89 -1.76 5.91
CA GLY A 159 -3.19 -0.63 6.52
C GLY A 159 -2.36 0.18 5.52
N THR A 160 -1.62 1.15 6.04
CA THR A 160 -0.75 2.04 5.26
C THR A 160 0.58 1.35 4.95
N TYR A 161 0.99 1.38 3.70
CA TYR A 161 2.24 0.82 3.18
C TYR A 161 3.07 1.92 2.53
N GLN A 162 4.34 1.63 2.31
CA GLN A 162 5.16 2.40 1.40
C GLN A 162 5.22 1.68 0.06
N LEU A 163 4.64 2.29 -0.97
CA LEU A 163 4.83 1.87 -2.35
C LEU A 163 6.14 2.44 -2.85
N CYS A 164 7.03 1.60 -3.37
CA CYS A 164 8.25 2.05 -4.01
C CYS A 164 8.59 1.15 -5.20
N ASP A 165 9.38 1.69 -6.15
CA ASP A 165 9.98 0.89 -7.19
C ASP A 165 10.95 -0.14 -6.59
N GLN A 166 11.11 -1.25 -7.27
CA GLN A 166 12.12 -2.22 -6.89
C GLN A 166 13.50 -1.70 -7.28
N MET A 167 14.46 -1.79 -6.35
CA MET A 167 15.86 -1.53 -6.68
C MET A 167 16.33 -2.57 -7.71
N GLU A 168 16.44 -2.14 -8.94
CA GLU A 168 16.97 -2.93 -10.06
C GLU A 168 17.91 -2.03 -10.86
N VAL A 169 19.07 -2.57 -11.23
CA VAL A 169 19.90 -1.93 -12.25
C VAL A 169 19.20 -2.17 -13.58
N GLN A 170 18.38 -1.22 -14.00
CA GLN A 170 17.74 -1.27 -15.31
C GLN A 170 18.81 -0.92 -16.36
N LYS A 171 19.00 -1.78 -17.34
CA LYS A 171 19.68 -1.38 -18.57
C LYS A 171 18.81 -0.33 -19.25
N ASN A 172 19.35 0.87 -19.41
CA ASN A 172 18.75 1.94 -20.23
C ASN A 172 18.57 1.47 -21.67
#